data_ec8d0e31a5767123e811bcc9eeeccc15
#
_entry.id   ec8d0e31a5767123e811bcc9eeeccc15
#
_cell.length_a   1.000
_cell.length_b   1.000
_cell.length_c   1.000
_cell.angle_alpha   90.00
_cell.angle_beta   90.00
_cell.angle_gamma   90.00
#
_symmetry.space_group_name_H-M   'P 1'
#
loop_
_entity.id
_entity.type
_entity.pdbx_description
1 polymer ?
#
loop_
_entity_poly.entity_id
_entity_poly.type
_entity_poly.pdbx_seq_one_letter_code
_entity_poly.pdbx_strand_id
1 'polypeptide(L)'
;MAGMSIDRQKLQELLRDFRTLTGICISFWYHGDEWSVIGDTVYASPFCALLRQNETLRHDCEYCDARGLNHARETGEVCRLVCHAGLHEYTYPVQEAGRT
;
A
#
# COMPACT_ATOMS: atom_id res chain seq x y z
N MET A 1 -5.33 16.50 -9.14
CA MET A 1 -5.85 15.49 -8.34
C MET A 1 -7.08 15.90 -7.61
N ALA A 2 -7.98 15.17 -7.82
CA ALA A 2 -9.20 15.58 -7.28
C ALA A 2 -9.37 15.10 -5.87
N GLY A 3 -9.62 15.98 -5.02
CA GLY A 3 -10.47 15.71 -3.94
C GLY A 3 -9.96 15.01 -2.70
N MET A 4 -8.69 14.80 -2.53
CA MET A 4 -8.24 14.26 -1.25
C MET A 4 -7.72 15.37 -0.37
N SER A 5 -8.41 15.59 0.76
CA SER A 5 -8.01 16.57 1.77
C SER A 5 -7.10 15.89 2.79
N ILE A 6 -5.92 15.54 2.34
CA ILE A 6 -4.97 14.84 3.21
C ILE A 6 -3.73 15.69 3.42
N ASP A 7 -3.37 15.89 4.69
CA ASP A 7 -2.08 16.47 5.03
C ASP A 7 -1.04 15.36 4.90
N ARG A 8 -0.28 15.40 3.83
CA ARG A 8 0.67 14.35 3.51
C ARG A 8 1.74 14.18 4.58
N GLN A 9 2.22 15.28 5.13
CA GLN A 9 3.26 15.23 6.16
C GLN A 9 2.76 14.57 7.43
N LYS A 10 1.58 14.95 7.88
CA LYS A 10 0.99 14.34 9.07
C LYS A 10 0.69 12.87 8.87
N LEU A 11 0.24 12.51 7.67
CA LEU A 11 -0.03 11.11 7.36
C LEU A 11 1.27 10.30 7.37
N GLN A 12 2.35 10.83 6.80
CA GLN A 12 3.64 10.16 6.83
C GLN A 12 4.14 9.94 8.24
N GLU A 13 3.99 10.95 9.11
CA GLU A 13 4.37 10.83 10.51
C GLU A 13 3.54 9.77 11.22
N LEU A 14 2.25 9.74 10.98
CA LEU A 14 1.36 8.76 11.57
C LEU A 14 1.74 7.34 11.14
N LEU A 15 1.98 7.14 9.86
CA LEU A 15 2.38 5.83 9.34
C LEU A 15 3.71 5.37 9.92
N ARG A 16 4.66 6.29 10.05
CA ARG A 16 5.95 5.99 10.64
C ARG A 16 5.81 5.59 12.11
N ASP A 17 5.00 6.33 12.86
CA ASP A 17 4.76 6.04 14.26
C ASP A 17 4.08 4.68 14.43
N PHE A 18 3.11 4.39 13.58
CA PHE A 18 2.42 3.11 13.60
C PHE A 18 3.40 1.96 13.41
N ARG A 19 4.29 2.10 12.42
CA ARG A 19 5.30 1.08 12.15
C ARG A 19 6.27 0.95 13.32
N THR A 20 6.69 2.05 13.90
CA THR A 20 7.60 2.04 15.06
C THR A 20 6.98 1.32 16.24
N LEU A 21 5.70 1.56 16.49
CA LEU A 21 5.02 0.98 17.64
C LEU A 21 4.65 -0.49 17.44
N THR A 22 4.28 -0.87 16.25
CA THR A 22 3.70 -2.20 16.00
C THR A 22 4.63 -3.14 15.25
N GLY A 23 5.63 -2.59 14.54
CA GLY A 23 6.47 -3.39 13.66
C GLY A 23 5.79 -3.78 12.35
N ILE A 24 4.57 -3.32 12.12
CA ILE A 24 3.81 -3.64 10.91
C ILE A 24 4.13 -2.61 9.83
N CYS A 25 4.47 -3.09 8.64
CA CYS A 25 4.70 -2.23 7.49
C CYS A 25 3.37 -1.76 6.94
N ILE A 26 3.21 -0.46 6.82
CA ILE A 26 1.96 0.14 6.36
C ILE A 26 2.27 1.30 5.43
N SER A 27 1.45 1.46 4.41
CA SER A 27 1.54 2.57 3.48
C SER A 27 0.13 2.98 3.05
N PHE A 28 0.02 4.20 2.58
CA PHE A 28 -1.24 4.73 2.09
C PHE A 28 -1.11 4.96 0.59
N TRP A 29 -2.05 4.41 -0.17
CA TRP A 29 -2.05 4.50 -1.63
C TRP A 29 -3.28 5.27 -2.09
N TYR A 30 -3.12 6.09 -3.09
CA TYR A 30 -4.26 6.77 -3.71
C TYR A 30 -4.14 6.71 -5.23
N HIS A 31 -5.27 6.78 -5.89
CA HIS A 31 -5.36 6.62 -7.33
C HIS A 31 -5.87 7.90 -7.98
N GLY A 32 -5.00 8.51 -8.80
CA GLY A 32 -5.37 9.55 -9.74
C GLY A 32 -5.42 8.92 -11.13
N ASP A 33 -4.52 9.33 -12.01
CA ASP A 33 -4.34 8.65 -13.30
C ASP A 33 -3.66 7.30 -13.07
N GLU A 34 -2.79 7.25 -12.08
CA GLU A 34 -2.12 6.02 -11.67
C GLU A 34 -1.99 5.99 -10.15
N TRP A 35 -1.55 4.87 -9.63
CA TRP A 35 -1.36 4.71 -8.19
C TRP A 35 -0.16 5.51 -7.71
N SER A 36 -0.32 6.18 -6.58
CA SER A 36 0.74 6.90 -5.88
C SER A 36 0.73 6.50 -4.41
N VAL A 37 1.87 6.58 -3.77
CA VAL A 37 2.01 6.11 -2.39
C VAL A 37 2.53 7.22 -1.48
N ILE A 38 2.04 7.22 -0.24
CA ILE A 38 2.50 8.08 0.82
C ILE A 38 3.03 7.18 1.93
N GLY A 39 4.17 7.55 2.50
CA GLY A 39 4.79 6.82 3.60
C GLY A 39 5.89 5.89 3.13
N ASP A 40 6.37 5.08 4.05
CA ASP A 40 7.34 4.05 3.73
C ASP A 40 6.68 3.03 2.84
N THR A 41 7.27 2.85 1.70
CA THR A 41 6.66 2.07 0.66
C THR A 41 6.89 0.59 0.85
N VAL A 42 6.70 -0.09 -0.23
CA VAL A 42 6.98 -1.50 -0.44
C VAL A 42 8.37 -1.97 0.01
N TYR A 43 9.29 -1.05 0.21
CA TYR A 43 10.65 -1.40 0.65
C TYR A 43 10.81 -1.33 2.16
N ALA A 44 9.72 -1.21 2.88
CA ALA A 44 9.77 -1.07 4.32
C ALA A 44 10.34 -2.31 5.03
N SER A 45 10.17 -3.48 4.44
CA SER A 45 10.72 -4.73 4.96
C SER A 45 12.05 -5.04 4.28
N PRO A 46 13.10 -5.41 5.03
CA PRO A 46 14.36 -5.86 4.42
C PRO A 46 14.16 -7.05 3.49
N PHE A 47 13.24 -7.94 3.81
CA PHE A 47 12.91 -9.07 2.96
C PHE A 47 12.35 -8.62 1.61
N CYS A 48 11.40 -7.70 1.64
CA CYS A 48 10.81 -7.14 0.42
C CYS A 48 11.85 -6.39 -0.41
N ALA A 49 12.71 -5.62 0.24
CA ALA A 49 13.78 -4.89 -0.44
C ALA A 49 14.73 -5.85 -1.16
N LEU A 50 15.05 -6.96 -0.52
CA LEU A 50 15.91 -7.98 -1.12
C LEU A 50 15.28 -8.61 -2.35
N LEU A 51 14.01 -8.97 -2.27
CA LEU A 51 13.28 -9.54 -3.41
C LEU A 51 13.24 -8.59 -4.59
N ARG A 52 13.07 -7.29 -4.32
CA ARG A 52 12.93 -6.30 -5.38
C ARG A 52 14.23 -5.95 -6.09
N GLN A 53 15.35 -6.48 -5.62
CA GLN A 53 16.62 -6.37 -6.34
C GLN A 53 16.65 -7.28 -7.58
N ASN A 54 15.81 -8.31 -7.61
CA ASN A 54 15.65 -9.18 -8.75
C ASN A 54 14.50 -8.65 -9.61
N GLU A 55 14.74 -8.43 -10.87
CA GLU A 55 13.75 -7.83 -11.77
C GLU A 55 12.47 -8.65 -11.87
N THR A 56 12.60 -9.95 -12.05
CA THR A 56 11.42 -10.83 -12.16
C THR A 56 10.62 -10.82 -10.87
N LEU A 57 11.29 -10.93 -9.72
CA LEU A 57 10.61 -10.93 -8.44
C LEU A 57 9.98 -9.58 -8.15
N ARG A 58 10.62 -8.49 -8.57
CA ARG A 58 10.04 -7.16 -8.43
C ARG A 58 8.73 -7.03 -9.21
N HIS A 59 8.70 -7.54 -10.44
CA HIS A 59 7.47 -7.54 -11.23
C HIS A 59 6.36 -8.33 -10.55
N ASP A 60 6.69 -9.46 -9.93
CA ASP A 60 5.71 -10.25 -9.19
C ASP A 60 5.19 -9.49 -7.98
N CYS A 61 6.06 -8.77 -7.27
CA CYS A 61 5.66 -7.92 -6.14
C CYS A 61 4.69 -6.83 -6.60
N GLU A 62 5.03 -6.15 -7.69
CA GLU A 62 4.19 -5.08 -8.22
C GLU A 62 2.83 -5.59 -8.66
N TYR A 63 2.79 -6.79 -9.23
CA TYR A 63 1.54 -7.41 -9.63
C TYR A 63 0.65 -7.72 -8.43
N CYS A 64 1.23 -8.25 -7.36
CA CYS A 64 0.49 -8.53 -6.13
C CYS A 64 -0.07 -7.25 -5.50
N ASP A 65 0.76 -6.20 -5.45
CA ASP A 65 0.33 -4.90 -4.94
C ASP A 65 -0.86 -4.37 -5.73
N ALA A 66 -0.75 -4.40 -7.05
CA ALA A 66 -1.80 -3.90 -7.94
C ALA A 66 -3.10 -4.67 -7.76
N ARG A 67 -3.03 -5.98 -7.62
CA ARG A 67 -4.23 -6.81 -7.41
C ARG A 67 -4.98 -6.41 -6.15
N GLY A 68 -4.25 -6.26 -5.05
CA GLY A 68 -4.87 -5.89 -3.78
C GLY A 68 -5.49 -4.50 -3.83
N LEU A 69 -4.73 -3.54 -4.36
CA LEU A 69 -5.18 -2.16 -4.45
C LEU A 69 -6.40 -2.02 -5.35
N ASN A 70 -6.37 -2.63 -6.52
CA ASN A 70 -7.48 -2.52 -7.47
C ASN A 70 -8.74 -3.25 -6.96
N HIS A 71 -8.58 -4.39 -6.32
CA HIS A 71 -9.70 -5.11 -5.74
C HIS A 71 -10.41 -4.26 -4.68
N ALA A 72 -9.65 -3.69 -3.76
CA ALA A 72 -10.23 -2.85 -2.71
C ALA A 72 -10.90 -1.61 -3.30
N ARG A 73 -10.29 -1.00 -4.30
CA ARG A 73 -10.85 0.18 -4.95
C ARG A 73 -12.15 -0.14 -5.68
N GLU A 74 -12.20 -1.24 -6.41
CA GLU A 74 -13.35 -1.61 -7.21
C GLU A 74 -14.53 -2.10 -6.38
N THR A 75 -14.24 -2.82 -5.30
CA THR A 75 -15.30 -3.43 -4.48
C THR A 75 -15.69 -2.60 -3.28
N GLY A 76 -14.83 -1.69 -2.83
CA GLY A 76 -15.04 -0.98 -1.57
C GLY A 76 -14.88 -1.88 -0.34
N GLU A 77 -14.31 -3.05 -0.52
CA GLU A 77 -14.14 -4.03 0.56
C GLU A 77 -12.67 -4.29 0.82
N VAL A 78 -12.38 -4.78 2.03
CA VAL A 78 -11.02 -5.17 2.40
C VAL A 78 -10.57 -6.31 1.50
N CYS A 79 -9.37 -6.18 0.94
CA CYS A 79 -8.75 -7.26 0.20
C CYS A 79 -7.67 -7.90 1.07
N ARG A 80 -7.75 -9.21 1.22
CA ARG A 80 -6.75 -9.99 1.93
C ARG A 80 -6.15 -10.98 0.94
N LEU A 81 -4.85 -10.94 0.79
CA LEU A 81 -4.18 -11.88 -0.10
C LEU A 81 -2.83 -12.30 0.45
N VAL A 82 -2.30 -13.36 -0.10
CA VAL A 82 -0.95 -13.81 0.19
C VAL A 82 -0.13 -13.49 -1.06
N CYS A 83 0.96 -12.74 -0.90
CA CYS A 83 1.79 -12.37 -2.04
C CYS A 83 2.58 -13.58 -2.55
N HIS A 84 3.24 -13.42 -3.69
CA HIS A 84 4.00 -14.49 -4.31
C HIS A 84 5.13 -15.04 -3.43
N ALA A 85 5.55 -14.27 -2.45
CA ALA A 85 6.60 -14.68 -1.51
C ALA A 85 6.04 -15.23 -0.20
N GLY A 86 4.73 -15.40 -0.09
CA GLY A 86 4.09 -15.99 1.08
C GLY A 86 3.74 -15.03 2.21
N LEU A 87 3.88 -13.72 1.99
CA LEU A 87 3.52 -12.75 3.00
C LEU A 87 2.04 -12.40 2.90
N HIS A 88 1.42 -12.24 4.06
CA HIS A 88 0.01 -11.84 4.13
C HIS A 88 -0.10 -10.33 3.97
N GLU A 89 -0.99 -9.92 3.10
CA GLU A 89 -1.24 -8.51 2.83
C GLU A 89 -2.72 -8.20 3.00
N TYR A 90 -2.99 -7.02 3.58
CA TYR A 90 -4.35 -6.53 3.78
C TYR A 90 -4.43 -5.14 3.19
N THR A 91 -5.41 -4.92 2.32
CA THR A 91 -5.67 -3.60 1.75
C THR A 91 -7.05 -3.15 2.20
N TYR A 92 -7.10 -2.02 2.90
CA TYR A 92 -8.33 -1.45 3.43
C TYR A 92 -8.71 -0.24 2.58
N PRO A 93 -9.90 -0.22 1.98
CA PRO A 93 -10.35 0.97 1.26
C PRO A 93 -10.67 2.09 2.25
N VAL A 94 -10.29 3.30 1.90
CA VAL A 94 -10.61 4.48 2.68
C VAL A 94 -11.46 5.39 1.80
N GLN A 95 -12.58 5.84 2.34
CA GLN A 95 -13.49 6.71 1.62
C GLN A 95 -13.53 8.09 2.26
N GLU A 96 -13.53 9.10 1.42
CA GLU A 96 -13.73 10.48 1.84
C GLU A 96 -14.88 11.04 1.02
N ALA A 97 -15.92 11.49 1.70
CA ALA A 97 -17.11 12.06 1.05
C ALA A 97 -17.69 11.13 -0.03
N GLY A 98 -17.75 9.82 0.25
CA GLY A 98 -18.29 8.84 -0.67
C GLY A 98 -17.32 8.35 -1.74
N ARG A 99 -16.05 8.71 -1.65
CA ARG A 99 -15.01 8.25 -2.57
C ARG A 99 -14.09 7.24 -1.90
N THR A 100 -13.55 6.40 -2.71
CA THR A 100 -12.56 5.43 -2.25
C THR A 100 -11.18 5.84 -2.72
#